data_50c502016f2cc5977062e098855748bf
#
_entry.id   50c502016f2cc5977062e098855748bf
#
_cell.length_a   1.000
_cell.length_b   1.000
_cell.length_c   1.000
_cell.angle_alpha   90.00
_cell.angle_beta   90.00
_cell.angle_gamma   90.00
#
_symmetry.space_group_name_H-M   'P 1'
#
loop_
_entity.id
_entity.type
_entity.pdbx_description
1 polymer ?
#
loop_
_entity_poly.entity_id
_entity_poly.type
_entity_poly.pdbx_seq_one_letter_code
_entity_poly.pdbx_strand_id
1 'polypeptide(L)'
;MAWLVDSHCHLDLEQFDDDRTAVLARAADAGVRLVVVPGIEVAHFPRVLELAAAHDMVYAAVGIHPNSADFGDDAALAAALDAVRAAAQHPKVVAIGEIGLDYYWDTVPPARQQAAFAAQLELAAELGLPVIIHNRDADEDVAATLSAWVTSSAFRHSPLAQRPFAGVLHAFGGDLALAETAYSWNFVISLGGPVTFKNAKALHALAPRLQLDRLMLETDAPYLTPHPYRGKRNEPAYVALVCAQLAELTGIAPEEVAAETTAVALRFFGLEENGRAGHAFRRQISDAAER
;
A
#
# COMPACT_ATOMS: atom_id res chain seq x y z
N MET A 1 -15.75 -19.54 -3.47
CA MET A 1 -15.37 -18.37 -4.28
C MET A 1 -14.08 -17.84 -3.75
N ALA A 2 -13.13 -17.49 -4.59
CA ALA A 2 -11.94 -16.76 -4.18
C ALA A 2 -12.40 -15.41 -3.58
N TRP A 3 -11.76 -15.00 -2.50
CA TRP A 3 -12.04 -13.73 -1.85
C TRP A 3 -11.01 -12.68 -2.27
N LEU A 4 -11.25 -11.43 -1.96
CA LEU A 4 -10.44 -10.30 -2.39
C LEU A 4 -9.82 -9.56 -1.20
N VAL A 5 -8.68 -8.93 -1.47
CA VAL A 5 -8.04 -7.93 -0.61
C VAL A 5 -8.13 -6.58 -1.31
N ASP A 6 -8.53 -5.54 -0.57
CA ASP A 6 -8.29 -4.16 -0.95
C ASP A 6 -6.99 -3.70 -0.25
N SER A 7 -5.90 -3.67 -0.99
CA SER A 7 -4.58 -3.44 -0.42
C SER A 7 -4.29 -1.98 -0.08
N HIS A 8 -5.17 -1.04 -0.46
CA HIS A 8 -5.00 0.38 -0.19
C HIS A 8 -6.35 1.13 -0.24
N CYS A 9 -6.82 1.62 0.90
CA CYS A 9 -8.10 2.34 1.01
C CYS A 9 -8.10 3.27 2.22
N HIS A 10 -8.35 4.56 2.02
CA HIS A 10 -8.40 5.57 3.10
C HIS A 10 -9.75 5.61 3.81
N LEU A 11 -10.14 4.49 4.44
CA LEU A 11 -11.40 4.40 5.21
C LEU A 11 -11.44 5.26 6.47
N ASP A 12 -10.31 5.78 6.92
CA ASP A 12 -10.19 6.71 8.05
C ASP A 12 -10.71 8.10 7.71
N LEU A 13 -10.78 8.49 6.43
CA LEU A 13 -11.17 9.83 6.02
C LEU A 13 -12.63 10.14 6.36
N GLU A 14 -12.92 11.44 6.59
CA GLU A 14 -14.24 11.96 6.98
C GLU A 14 -15.37 11.66 5.99
N GLN A 15 -15.03 11.45 4.70
CA GLN A 15 -16.00 11.06 3.68
C GLN A 15 -16.73 9.74 4.00
N PHE A 16 -16.22 8.93 4.93
CA PHE A 16 -16.81 7.67 5.36
C PHE A 16 -17.48 7.74 6.75
N ASP A 17 -17.46 8.87 7.44
CA ASP A 17 -17.91 8.97 8.83
C ASP A 17 -19.37 8.53 9.01
N ASP A 18 -20.24 8.93 8.09
CA ASP A 18 -21.67 8.66 8.19
C ASP A 18 -22.06 7.20 7.93
N ASP A 19 -21.25 6.44 7.15
CA ASP A 19 -21.67 5.10 6.69
C ASP A 19 -20.53 4.06 6.68
N ARG A 20 -19.40 4.28 7.34
CA ARG A 20 -18.20 3.39 7.32
C ARG A 20 -18.54 1.93 7.60
N THR A 21 -19.40 1.66 8.58
CA THR A 21 -19.84 0.29 8.91
C THR A 21 -20.62 -0.33 7.75
N ALA A 22 -21.48 0.44 7.09
CA ALA A 22 -22.22 -0.03 5.93
C ALA A 22 -21.31 -0.24 4.71
N VAL A 23 -20.27 0.59 4.54
CA VAL A 23 -19.21 0.41 3.51
C VAL A 23 -18.49 -0.91 3.72
N LEU A 24 -18.06 -1.22 4.94
CA LEU A 24 -17.41 -2.51 5.26
C LEU A 24 -18.35 -3.70 5.06
N ALA A 25 -19.64 -3.57 5.37
CA ALA A 25 -20.63 -4.61 5.09
C ALA A 25 -20.76 -4.86 3.57
N ARG A 26 -20.86 -3.81 2.76
CA ARG A 26 -20.88 -3.94 1.29
C ARG A 26 -19.60 -4.56 0.74
N ALA A 27 -18.46 -4.23 1.31
CA ALA A 27 -17.16 -4.85 0.96
C ALA A 27 -17.20 -6.36 1.22
N ALA A 28 -17.66 -6.78 2.40
CA ALA A 28 -17.82 -8.19 2.75
C ALA A 28 -18.78 -8.92 1.81
N ASP A 29 -19.93 -8.31 1.47
CA ASP A 29 -20.91 -8.85 0.51
C ASP A 29 -20.32 -8.99 -0.90
N ALA A 30 -19.40 -8.11 -1.29
CA ALA A 30 -18.66 -8.17 -2.55
C ALA A 30 -17.48 -9.19 -2.54
N GLY A 31 -17.28 -9.90 -1.43
CA GLY A 31 -16.21 -10.89 -1.29
C GLY A 31 -14.87 -10.33 -0.80
N VAL A 32 -14.81 -9.08 -0.38
CA VAL A 32 -13.61 -8.49 0.24
C VAL A 32 -13.52 -8.95 1.69
N ARG A 33 -12.39 -9.54 2.08
CA ARG A 33 -12.18 -10.01 3.46
C ARG A 33 -11.10 -9.26 4.19
N LEU A 34 -10.32 -8.45 3.49
CA LEU A 34 -9.24 -7.69 4.06
C LEU A 34 -9.13 -6.33 3.38
N VAL A 35 -8.98 -5.28 4.17
CA VAL A 35 -8.76 -3.90 3.73
C VAL A 35 -7.58 -3.33 4.50
N VAL A 36 -6.61 -2.75 3.78
CA VAL A 36 -5.48 -2.06 4.41
C VAL A 36 -5.69 -0.55 4.32
N VAL A 37 -5.65 0.10 5.49
CA VAL A 37 -5.85 1.55 5.62
C VAL A 37 -4.50 2.19 5.93
N PRO A 38 -3.91 2.95 4.98
CA PRO A 38 -2.67 3.67 5.24
C PRO A 38 -2.96 4.98 5.99
N GLY A 39 -2.21 5.22 7.07
CA GLY A 39 -2.13 6.53 7.70
C GLY A 39 -1.18 7.43 6.91
N ILE A 40 -1.62 8.62 6.58
CA ILE A 40 -0.88 9.58 5.73
C ILE A 40 -0.14 10.67 6.52
N GLU A 41 -0.46 10.82 7.79
CA GLU A 41 0.19 11.76 8.71
C GLU A 41 0.03 11.31 10.17
N VAL A 42 0.93 11.77 11.03
CA VAL A 42 0.99 11.38 12.45
C VAL A 42 -0.32 11.64 13.18
N ALA A 43 -0.99 12.75 12.89
CA ALA A 43 -2.26 13.13 13.52
C ALA A 43 -3.39 12.12 13.23
N HIS A 44 -3.33 11.37 12.11
CA HIS A 44 -4.33 10.40 11.72
C HIS A 44 -4.10 9.00 12.31
N PHE A 45 -2.90 8.68 12.82
CA PHE A 45 -2.59 7.34 13.32
C PHE A 45 -3.58 6.83 14.38
N PRO A 46 -4.00 7.62 15.40
CA PRO A 46 -4.96 7.14 16.39
C PRO A 46 -6.25 6.62 15.73
N ARG A 47 -6.78 7.38 14.77
CA ARG A 47 -8.02 7.03 14.07
C ARG A 47 -7.87 5.77 13.20
N VAL A 48 -6.75 5.64 12.48
CA VAL A 48 -6.46 4.46 11.66
C VAL A 48 -6.32 3.21 12.55
N LEU A 49 -5.62 3.33 13.69
CA LEU A 49 -5.43 2.23 14.62
C LEU A 49 -6.72 1.81 15.33
N GLU A 50 -7.55 2.78 15.75
CA GLU A 50 -8.88 2.52 16.31
C GLU A 50 -9.78 1.78 15.31
N LEU A 51 -9.76 2.20 14.04
CA LEU A 51 -10.50 1.54 12.97
C LEU A 51 -10.05 0.08 12.77
N ALA A 52 -8.73 -0.13 12.73
CA ALA A 52 -8.16 -1.47 12.60
C ALA A 52 -8.47 -2.36 13.82
N ALA A 53 -8.47 -1.79 15.03
CA ALA A 53 -8.82 -2.52 16.25
C ALA A 53 -10.31 -2.89 16.31
N ALA A 54 -11.20 -2.03 15.77
CA ALA A 54 -12.65 -2.22 15.82
C ALA A 54 -13.17 -3.25 14.78
N HIS A 55 -12.42 -3.53 13.72
CA HIS A 55 -12.87 -4.38 12.62
C HIS A 55 -11.83 -5.45 12.27
N ASP A 56 -12.20 -6.73 12.36
CA ASP A 56 -11.30 -7.86 12.09
C ASP A 56 -10.70 -7.82 10.69
N MET A 57 -11.48 -7.40 9.70
CA MET A 57 -11.05 -7.31 8.29
C MET A 57 -10.15 -6.11 7.99
N VAL A 58 -9.99 -5.15 8.91
CA VAL A 58 -9.19 -3.95 8.69
C VAL A 58 -7.80 -4.11 9.28
N TYR A 59 -6.79 -3.77 8.50
CA TYR A 59 -5.40 -3.62 8.90
C TYR A 59 -4.92 -2.20 8.60
N ALA A 60 -3.81 -1.81 9.20
CA ALA A 60 -3.25 -0.48 9.08
C ALA A 60 -1.86 -0.52 8.44
N ALA A 61 -1.51 0.53 7.73
CA ALA A 61 -0.13 0.94 7.53
C ALA A 61 0.07 2.32 8.16
N VAL A 62 1.29 2.65 8.55
CA VAL A 62 1.61 3.94 9.17
C VAL A 62 2.81 4.56 8.49
N GLY A 63 2.68 5.81 8.07
CA GLY A 63 3.72 6.53 7.34
C GLY A 63 3.39 8.01 7.21
N ILE A 64 4.34 8.74 6.67
CA ILE A 64 4.23 10.17 6.41
C ILE A 64 4.20 10.34 4.90
N HIS A 65 3.02 10.67 4.39
CA HIS A 65 2.81 10.92 2.97
C HIS A 65 3.65 12.14 2.51
N PRO A 66 4.19 12.17 1.28
CA PRO A 66 5.00 13.27 0.80
C PRO A 66 4.33 14.66 0.98
N ASN A 67 3.03 14.76 0.81
CA ASN A 67 2.28 16.02 1.00
C ASN A 67 2.10 16.44 2.48
N SER A 68 2.49 15.58 3.43
CA SER A 68 2.50 15.84 4.89
C SER A 68 3.92 15.95 5.45
N ALA A 69 4.96 15.97 4.61
CA ALA A 69 6.37 15.87 5.02
C ALA A 69 7.06 17.21 5.29
N ASP A 70 6.32 18.32 5.46
CA ASP A 70 6.90 19.62 5.81
C ASP A 70 7.01 19.81 7.33
N PHE A 71 8.09 19.32 7.90
CA PHE A 71 8.35 19.41 9.34
C PHE A 71 9.16 20.65 9.76
N GLY A 72 9.53 21.52 8.81
CA GLY A 72 10.32 22.71 9.12
C GLY A 72 11.79 22.42 9.43
N ASP A 73 12.12 21.47 10.29
CA ASP A 73 13.50 21.09 10.65
C ASP A 73 13.67 19.57 10.89
N ASP A 74 14.92 19.14 11.06
CA ASP A 74 15.27 17.73 11.24
C ASP A 74 14.81 17.16 12.59
N ALA A 75 14.67 18.00 13.63
CA ALA A 75 14.20 17.55 14.93
C ALA A 75 12.71 17.20 14.90
N ALA A 76 11.92 17.98 14.18
CA ALA A 76 10.50 17.69 13.97
C ALA A 76 10.28 16.44 13.10
N LEU A 77 11.11 16.23 12.06
CA LEU A 77 11.10 14.99 11.29
C LEU A 77 11.45 13.79 12.19
N ALA A 78 12.49 13.89 13.02
CA ALA A 78 12.87 12.82 13.94
C ALA A 78 11.72 12.47 14.90
N ALA A 79 11.05 13.47 15.48
CA ALA A 79 9.89 13.25 16.36
C ALA A 79 8.71 12.58 15.62
N ALA A 80 8.49 12.92 14.34
CA ALA A 80 7.47 12.28 13.52
C ALA A 80 7.84 10.81 13.22
N LEU A 81 9.11 10.50 12.97
CA LEU A 81 9.60 9.12 12.79
C LEU A 81 9.44 8.29 14.07
N ASP A 82 9.68 8.88 15.24
CA ASP A 82 9.44 8.22 16.52
C ASP A 82 7.94 7.89 16.70
N ALA A 83 7.04 8.76 16.25
CA ALA A 83 5.60 8.48 16.26
C ALA A 83 5.24 7.35 15.29
N VAL A 84 5.83 7.30 14.08
CA VAL A 84 5.67 6.17 13.15
C VAL A 84 6.17 4.87 13.80
N ARG A 85 7.35 4.88 14.41
CA ARG A 85 7.92 3.73 15.13
C ARG A 85 7.00 3.23 16.22
N ALA A 86 6.45 4.13 17.04
CA ALA A 86 5.53 3.78 18.12
C ALA A 86 4.22 3.18 17.58
N ALA A 87 3.63 3.79 16.56
CA ALA A 87 2.41 3.30 15.91
C ALA A 87 2.61 1.93 15.24
N ALA A 88 3.79 1.68 14.66
CA ALA A 88 4.16 0.43 14.02
C ALA A 88 4.20 -0.78 14.97
N GLN A 89 4.23 -0.55 16.30
CA GLN A 89 4.14 -1.64 17.30
C GLN A 89 2.72 -2.20 17.45
N HIS A 90 1.70 -1.53 16.91
CA HIS A 90 0.34 -2.03 17.00
C HIS A 90 0.16 -3.31 16.18
N PRO A 91 -0.47 -4.38 16.72
CA PRO A 91 -0.52 -5.72 16.10
C PRO A 91 -1.28 -5.77 14.77
N LYS A 92 -2.03 -4.74 14.43
CA LYS A 92 -2.75 -4.60 13.17
C LYS A 92 -1.98 -3.76 12.14
N VAL A 93 -0.81 -3.23 12.48
CA VAL A 93 0.06 -2.54 11.51
C VAL A 93 0.87 -3.57 10.75
N VAL A 94 0.78 -3.55 9.42
CA VAL A 94 1.36 -4.56 8.52
C VAL A 94 2.35 -4.00 7.51
N ALA A 95 2.49 -2.67 7.42
CA ALA A 95 3.42 -2.00 6.52
C ALA A 95 3.79 -0.59 7.04
N ILE A 96 4.91 -0.07 6.56
CA ILE A 96 5.23 1.36 6.63
C ILE A 96 4.72 2.01 5.35
N GLY A 97 3.84 2.96 5.49
CA GLY A 97 3.21 3.65 4.36
C GLY A 97 1.91 4.37 4.78
N GLU A 98 1.52 5.28 3.96
CA GLU A 98 1.98 5.61 2.61
C GLU A 98 3.18 6.56 2.67
N ILE A 99 4.26 6.26 1.94
CA ILE A 99 5.49 7.04 1.88
C ILE A 99 5.93 7.21 0.43
N GLY A 100 6.74 8.19 0.10
CA GLY A 100 7.23 8.35 -1.28
C GLY A 100 7.38 9.79 -1.70
N LEU A 101 7.11 10.06 -3.00
CA LEU A 101 7.27 11.38 -3.59
C LEU A 101 6.03 11.76 -4.40
N ASP A 102 5.63 13.05 -4.32
CA ASP A 102 4.55 13.66 -5.09
C ASP A 102 5.00 15.03 -5.58
N TYR A 103 5.31 15.13 -6.86
CA TYR A 103 5.73 16.39 -7.48
C TYR A 103 4.59 17.08 -8.23
N TYR A 104 3.40 16.50 -8.22
CA TYR A 104 2.20 17.10 -8.78
C TYR A 104 1.68 18.26 -7.91
N TRP A 105 1.69 18.08 -6.57
CA TRP A 105 1.25 19.11 -5.63
C TRP A 105 2.45 19.91 -5.12
N ASP A 106 2.37 21.24 -5.23
CA ASP A 106 3.40 22.17 -4.72
C ASP A 106 3.14 22.55 -3.24
N THR A 107 2.91 21.54 -2.40
CA THR A 107 2.61 21.72 -0.96
C THR A 107 3.85 21.56 -0.09
N VAL A 108 4.75 20.66 -0.44
CA VAL A 108 5.97 20.33 0.30
C VAL A 108 7.15 20.34 -0.66
N PRO A 109 8.24 21.06 -0.34
CA PRO A 109 9.45 21.09 -1.21
C PRO A 109 10.01 19.69 -1.45
N PRO A 110 10.45 19.36 -2.69
CA PRO A 110 11.01 18.04 -3.04
C PRO A 110 12.09 17.54 -2.08
N ALA A 111 13.00 18.41 -1.64
CA ALA A 111 14.07 18.02 -0.70
C ALA A 111 13.53 17.53 0.67
N ARG A 112 12.41 18.07 1.13
CA ARG A 112 11.74 17.63 2.36
C ARG A 112 11.07 16.26 2.16
N GLN A 113 10.37 16.09 1.05
CA GLN A 113 9.78 14.81 0.67
C GLN A 113 10.86 13.72 0.58
N GLN A 114 11.97 13.99 -0.12
CA GLN A 114 13.09 13.07 -0.27
C GLN A 114 13.74 12.68 1.07
N ALA A 115 13.94 13.66 1.98
CA ALA A 115 14.48 13.39 3.31
C ALA A 115 13.55 12.49 4.15
N ALA A 116 12.25 12.79 4.16
CA ALA A 116 11.26 11.99 4.88
C ALA A 116 11.11 10.60 4.26
N PHE A 117 11.15 10.48 2.92
CA PHE A 117 11.09 9.20 2.22
C PHE A 117 12.28 8.31 2.58
N ALA A 118 13.51 8.82 2.45
CA ALA A 118 14.72 8.07 2.78
C ALA A 118 14.72 7.60 4.24
N ALA A 119 14.37 8.47 5.18
CA ALA A 119 14.35 8.15 6.61
C ALA A 119 13.30 7.06 6.94
N GLN A 120 12.14 7.08 6.30
CA GLN A 120 11.11 6.05 6.49
C GLN A 120 11.47 4.71 5.84
N LEU A 121 12.21 4.71 4.75
CA LEU A 121 12.77 3.47 4.16
C LEU A 121 13.75 2.78 5.13
N GLU A 122 14.64 3.55 5.78
CA GLU A 122 15.55 3.00 6.80
C GLU A 122 14.76 2.47 8.01
N LEU A 123 13.75 3.20 8.47
CA LEU A 123 12.88 2.75 9.57
C LEU A 123 12.14 1.44 9.20
N ALA A 124 11.61 1.32 7.98
CA ALA A 124 10.96 0.12 7.50
C ALA A 124 11.91 -1.09 7.47
N ALA A 125 13.14 -0.88 7.01
CA ALA A 125 14.19 -1.90 7.00
C ALA A 125 14.50 -2.39 8.42
N GLU A 126 14.66 -1.48 9.37
CA GLU A 126 14.90 -1.76 10.79
C GLU A 126 13.77 -2.56 11.43
N LEU A 127 12.51 -2.14 11.18
CA LEU A 127 11.31 -2.80 11.73
C LEU A 127 10.95 -4.11 11.02
N GLY A 128 11.52 -4.38 9.84
CA GLY A 128 11.18 -5.55 9.03
C GLY A 128 9.77 -5.47 8.43
N LEU A 129 9.22 -4.26 8.25
CA LEU A 129 7.91 -4.03 7.67
C LEU A 129 8.03 -3.64 6.19
N PRO A 130 7.22 -4.22 5.27
CA PRO A 130 7.24 -3.82 3.87
C PRO A 130 6.74 -2.39 3.70
N VAL A 131 7.08 -1.76 2.57
CA VAL A 131 6.73 -0.36 2.32
C VAL A 131 5.64 -0.21 1.27
N ILE A 132 4.73 0.75 1.47
CA ILE A 132 3.73 1.17 0.48
C ILE A 132 4.19 2.51 -0.10
N ILE A 133 4.51 2.51 -1.39
CA ILE A 133 5.15 3.64 -2.06
C ILE A 133 4.14 4.42 -2.89
N HIS A 134 3.98 5.70 -2.54
CA HIS A 134 3.36 6.72 -3.36
C HIS A 134 4.34 7.26 -4.39
N ASN A 135 3.89 7.37 -5.64
CA ASN A 135 4.68 7.93 -6.71
C ASN A 135 3.79 8.73 -7.67
N ARG A 136 3.94 10.04 -7.69
CA ARG A 136 3.20 10.91 -8.60
C ARG A 136 4.10 11.97 -9.20
N ASP A 137 4.29 11.90 -10.52
CA ASP A 137 5.17 12.79 -11.31
C ASP A 137 6.63 12.81 -10.78
N ALA A 138 7.11 11.68 -10.18
CA ALA A 138 8.40 11.57 -9.51
C ALA A 138 9.15 10.25 -9.83
N ASP A 139 8.84 9.60 -10.96
CA ASP A 139 9.33 8.26 -11.31
C ASP A 139 10.86 8.10 -11.20
N GLU A 140 11.62 9.10 -11.71
CA GLU A 140 13.09 9.04 -11.72
C GLU A 140 13.67 9.07 -10.30
N ASP A 141 13.19 9.97 -9.44
CA ASP A 141 13.68 10.14 -8.08
C ASP A 141 13.23 8.99 -7.17
N VAL A 142 12.00 8.48 -7.34
CA VAL A 142 11.53 7.26 -6.65
C VAL A 142 12.40 6.07 -7.05
N ALA A 143 12.63 5.86 -8.34
CA ALA A 143 13.45 4.76 -8.82
C ALA A 143 14.90 4.87 -8.34
N ALA A 144 15.51 6.06 -8.37
CA ALA A 144 16.86 6.29 -7.88
C ALA A 144 16.96 6.01 -6.36
N THR A 145 16.01 6.52 -5.57
CA THR A 145 15.97 6.33 -4.11
C THR A 145 15.83 4.86 -3.75
N LEU A 146 14.87 4.15 -4.35
CA LEU A 146 14.63 2.74 -4.09
C LEU A 146 15.82 1.86 -4.54
N SER A 147 16.41 2.14 -5.72
CA SER A 147 17.62 1.42 -6.19
C SER A 147 18.79 1.58 -5.22
N ALA A 148 19.02 2.79 -4.75
CA ALA A 148 20.08 3.05 -3.77
C ALA A 148 19.80 2.32 -2.44
N TRP A 149 18.55 2.37 -1.96
CA TRP A 149 18.15 1.74 -0.71
C TRP A 149 18.28 0.21 -0.74
N VAL A 150 17.72 -0.49 -1.74
CA VAL A 150 17.77 -1.97 -1.80
C VAL A 150 19.19 -2.51 -2.02
N THR A 151 20.10 -1.68 -2.54
CA THR A 151 21.51 -2.04 -2.70
C THR A 151 22.37 -1.67 -1.50
N SER A 152 21.83 -0.90 -0.54
CA SER A 152 22.56 -0.49 0.67
C SER A 152 22.89 -1.67 1.58
N SER A 153 23.96 -1.53 2.35
CA SER A 153 24.33 -2.52 3.37
C SER A 153 23.25 -2.62 4.46
N ALA A 154 22.65 -1.51 4.84
CA ALA A 154 21.60 -1.46 5.85
C ALA A 154 20.40 -2.31 5.44
N PHE A 155 19.87 -2.12 4.24
CA PHE A 155 18.75 -2.93 3.75
C PHE A 155 19.12 -4.42 3.65
N ARG A 156 20.26 -4.76 3.02
CA ARG A 156 20.65 -6.17 2.78
C ARG A 156 20.80 -7.01 4.04
N HIS A 157 21.15 -6.38 5.16
CA HIS A 157 21.28 -7.05 6.46
C HIS A 157 20.04 -6.88 7.35
N SER A 158 18.99 -6.21 6.86
CA SER A 158 17.78 -5.95 7.61
C SER A 158 16.84 -7.17 7.65
N PRO A 159 15.93 -7.22 8.64
CA PRO A 159 14.85 -8.21 8.66
C PRO A 159 13.95 -8.13 7.42
N LEU A 160 13.77 -6.92 6.85
CA LEU A 160 12.93 -6.70 5.67
C LEU A 160 13.48 -7.40 4.42
N ALA A 161 14.80 -7.46 4.24
CA ALA A 161 15.42 -8.15 3.11
C ALA A 161 15.15 -9.67 3.09
N GLN A 162 14.72 -10.24 4.22
CA GLN A 162 14.36 -11.66 4.32
C GLN A 162 12.90 -11.94 4.02
N ARG A 163 12.09 -10.90 3.78
CA ARG A 163 10.67 -11.08 3.48
C ARG A 163 10.43 -11.50 2.03
N PRO A 164 9.28 -12.12 1.74
CA PRO A 164 8.89 -12.45 0.36
C PRO A 164 8.87 -11.25 -0.57
N PHE A 165 8.48 -10.06 -0.04
CA PHE A 165 8.47 -8.80 -0.76
C PHE A 165 8.88 -7.64 0.16
N ALA A 166 9.63 -6.69 -0.39
CA ALA A 166 10.12 -5.54 0.35
C ALA A 166 9.18 -4.31 0.28
N GLY A 167 8.44 -4.17 -0.81
CA GLY A 167 7.57 -3.01 -1.01
C GLY A 167 6.56 -3.20 -2.14
N VAL A 168 5.65 -2.25 -2.24
CA VAL A 168 4.68 -2.12 -3.33
C VAL A 168 4.70 -0.71 -3.91
N LEU A 169 4.71 -0.60 -5.24
CA LEU A 169 4.33 0.64 -5.92
C LEU A 169 2.81 0.64 -6.03
N HIS A 170 2.13 1.43 -5.16
CA HIS A 170 0.68 1.49 -5.17
C HIS A 170 0.16 2.39 -6.31
N ALA A 171 -1.11 2.24 -6.68
CA ALA A 171 -1.78 2.97 -7.77
C ALA A 171 -0.94 3.03 -9.05
N PHE A 172 -0.30 1.92 -9.42
CA PHE A 172 0.73 1.88 -10.44
C PHE A 172 0.25 2.43 -11.78
N GLY A 173 0.88 3.52 -12.21
CA GLY A 173 0.64 4.21 -13.47
C GLY A 173 1.85 4.24 -14.41
N GLY A 174 2.94 3.55 -14.04
CA GLY A 174 4.18 3.49 -14.82
C GLY A 174 4.09 2.59 -16.05
N ASP A 175 5.23 2.37 -16.67
CA ASP A 175 5.40 1.49 -17.82
C ASP A 175 5.97 0.11 -17.43
N LEU A 176 6.20 -0.75 -18.43
CA LEU A 176 6.76 -2.08 -18.20
C LEU A 176 8.18 -2.02 -17.66
N ALA A 177 9.00 -1.07 -18.09
CA ALA A 177 10.38 -0.96 -17.64
C ALA A 177 10.45 -0.63 -16.15
N LEU A 178 9.56 0.25 -15.66
CA LEU A 178 9.44 0.54 -14.23
C LEU A 178 8.91 -0.68 -13.46
N ALA A 179 7.94 -1.42 -14.01
CA ALA A 179 7.45 -2.66 -13.38
C ALA A 179 8.56 -3.70 -13.26
N GLU A 180 9.33 -3.97 -14.32
CA GLU A 180 10.47 -4.90 -14.32
C GLU A 180 11.56 -4.45 -13.33
N THR A 181 11.79 -3.15 -13.24
CA THR A 181 12.72 -2.57 -12.27
C THR A 181 12.22 -2.81 -10.84
N ALA A 182 10.94 -2.58 -10.56
CA ALA A 182 10.32 -2.86 -9.26
C ALA A 182 10.46 -4.36 -8.89
N TYR A 183 10.24 -5.26 -9.84
CA TYR A 183 10.44 -6.70 -9.62
C TYR A 183 11.90 -7.04 -9.26
N SER A 184 12.88 -6.34 -9.84
CA SER A 184 14.30 -6.51 -9.51
C SER A 184 14.64 -6.08 -8.08
N TRP A 185 13.87 -5.16 -7.48
CA TRP A 185 13.97 -4.76 -6.08
C TRP A 185 13.22 -5.70 -5.11
N ASN A 186 12.63 -6.77 -5.63
CA ASN A 186 11.72 -7.64 -4.89
C ASN A 186 10.43 -6.91 -4.43
N PHE A 187 9.93 -6.01 -5.26
CA PHE A 187 8.67 -5.31 -5.06
C PHE A 187 7.54 -5.99 -5.82
N VAL A 188 6.34 -5.69 -5.40
CA VAL A 188 5.08 -5.92 -6.13
C VAL A 188 4.55 -4.57 -6.62
N ILE A 189 3.53 -4.62 -7.47
CA ILE A 189 2.78 -3.43 -7.89
C ILE A 189 1.31 -3.64 -7.55
N SER A 190 0.53 -2.57 -7.43
CA SER A 190 -0.92 -2.70 -7.30
C SER A 190 -1.67 -1.91 -8.36
N LEU A 191 -2.81 -2.45 -8.78
CA LEU A 191 -3.70 -1.83 -9.75
C LEU A 191 -5.03 -1.47 -9.09
N GLY A 192 -5.46 -0.24 -9.32
CA GLY A 192 -6.71 0.29 -8.81
C GLY A 192 -7.72 0.65 -9.91
N GLY A 193 -8.72 1.47 -9.54
CA GLY A 193 -9.79 1.92 -10.41
C GLY A 193 -9.41 2.38 -11.82
N PRO A 194 -8.26 3.04 -12.04
CA PRO A 194 -7.81 3.48 -13.37
C PRO A 194 -7.78 2.38 -14.43
N VAL A 195 -7.53 1.12 -14.08
CA VAL A 195 -7.53 0.03 -15.06
C VAL A 195 -8.90 -0.17 -15.74
N THR A 196 -9.98 0.32 -15.12
CA THR A 196 -11.35 0.26 -15.67
C THR A 196 -11.70 1.46 -16.56
N PHE A 197 -10.83 2.48 -16.66
CA PHE A 197 -11.15 3.70 -17.39
C PHE A 197 -11.01 3.48 -18.90
N LYS A 198 -12.05 3.83 -19.65
CA LYS A 198 -12.09 3.63 -21.11
C LYS A 198 -10.94 4.30 -21.88
N ASN A 199 -10.37 5.37 -21.33
CA ASN A 199 -9.24 6.10 -21.91
C ASN A 199 -7.86 5.65 -21.43
N ALA A 200 -7.77 4.68 -20.50
CA ALA A 200 -6.51 4.18 -19.95
C ALA A 200 -5.80 3.19 -20.91
N LYS A 201 -5.65 3.55 -22.18
CA LYS A 201 -5.11 2.66 -23.23
C LYS A 201 -3.72 2.11 -22.91
N ALA A 202 -2.84 2.93 -22.32
CA ALA A 202 -1.49 2.50 -21.95
C ALA A 202 -1.55 1.41 -20.87
N LEU A 203 -2.38 1.62 -19.83
CA LEU A 203 -2.56 0.65 -18.75
C LEU A 203 -3.24 -0.64 -19.24
N HIS A 204 -4.19 -0.55 -20.17
CA HIS A 204 -4.82 -1.72 -20.79
C HIS A 204 -3.81 -2.56 -21.60
N ALA A 205 -2.86 -1.90 -22.30
CA ALA A 205 -1.81 -2.60 -23.05
C ALA A 205 -0.73 -3.18 -22.11
N LEU A 206 -0.54 -2.58 -20.95
CA LEU A 206 0.43 -3.00 -19.93
C LEU A 206 -0.07 -4.20 -19.13
N ALA A 207 -1.33 -4.17 -18.65
CA ALA A 207 -1.88 -5.12 -17.70
C ALA A 207 -1.64 -6.60 -18.08
N PRO A 208 -1.81 -7.05 -19.35
CA PRO A 208 -1.54 -8.43 -19.75
C PRO A 208 -0.04 -8.83 -19.72
N ARG A 209 0.86 -7.85 -19.55
CA ARG A 209 2.31 -8.07 -19.53
C ARG A 209 2.88 -8.11 -18.12
N LEU A 210 2.07 -7.75 -17.12
CA LEU A 210 2.47 -7.75 -15.72
C LEU A 210 2.49 -9.17 -15.16
N GLN A 211 3.38 -9.41 -14.20
CA GLN A 211 3.47 -10.70 -13.51
C GLN A 211 2.35 -10.80 -12.47
N LEU A 212 1.40 -11.71 -12.66
CA LEU A 212 0.24 -11.85 -11.77
C LEU A 212 0.64 -12.24 -10.34
N ASP A 213 1.71 -13.02 -10.18
CA ASP A 213 2.30 -13.40 -8.89
C ASP A 213 3.10 -12.27 -8.20
N ARG A 214 3.10 -11.08 -8.79
CA ARG A 214 3.66 -9.82 -8.30
C ARG A 214 2.65 -8.67 -8.30
N LEU A 215 1.36 -9.00 -8.38
CA LEU A 215 0.30 -8.00 -8.52
C LEU A 215 -0.67 -8.06 -7.33
N MET A 216 -1.01 -6.90 -6.78
CA MET A 216 -2.11 -6.71 -5.83
C MET A 216 -3.21 -5.85 -6.45
N LEU A 217 -4.39 -5.87 -5.84
CA LEU A 217 -5.53 -5.04 -6.22
C LEU A 217 -5.86 -4.09 -5.09
N GLU A 218 -6.33 -2.90 -5.45
CA GLU A 218 -6.72 -1.86 -4.52
C GLU A 218 -7.87 -1.01 -5.06
N THR A 219 -8.43 -0.16 -4.21
CA THR A 219 -9.39 0.86 -4.63
C THR A 219 -8.82 2.26 -4.63
N ASP A 220 -7.94 2.57 -3.69
CA ASP A 220 -7.53 3.93 -3.32
C ASP A 220 -8.75 4.80 -2.93
N ALA A 221 -9.78 4.15 -2.35
CA ALA A 221 -11.00 4.83 -1.97
C ALA A 221 -10.74 5.87 -0.86
N PRO A 222 -11.38 7.06 -0.93
CA PRO A 222 -12.54 7.47 -1.73
C PRO A 222 -12.24 7.93 -3.16
N TYR A 223 -10.98 7.87 -3.58
CA TYR A 223 -10.48 8.35 -4.88
C TYR A 223 -10.58 7.29 -5.98
N LEU A 224 -10.20 7.65 -7.20
CA LEU A 224 -9.98 6.75 -8.35
C LEU A 224 -11.14 5.79 -8.67
N THR A 225 -12.39 6.20 -8.41
CA THR A 225 -13.59 5.36 -8.55
C THR A 225 -13.64 4.65 -9.90
N PRO A 226 -13.77 3.31 -9.93
CA PRO A 226 -13.81 2.54 -11.18
C PRO A 226 -15.09 2.79 -11.98
N HIS A 227 -15.04 2.47 -13.29
CA HIS A 227 -16.23 2.38 -14.12
C HIS A 227 -17.09 1.19 -13.65
N PRO A 228 -18.46 1.29 -13.59
CA PRO A 228 -19.27 2.38 -14.13
C PRO A 228 -19.54 3.55 -13.17
N TYR A 229 -18.93 3.56 -11.98
CA TYR A 229 -19.28 4.50 -10.91
C TYR A 229 -18.46 5.81 -10.91
N ARG A 230 -17.76 6.11 -12.00
CA ARG A 230 -16.97 7.36 -12.16
C ARG A 230 -17.73 8.60 -11.67
N GLY A 231 -17.02 9.45 -10.90
CA GLY A 231 -17.60 10.69 -10.35
C GLY A 231 -18.40 10.51 -9.05
N LYS A 232 -18.52 9.26 -8.54
CA LYS A 232 -19.05 8.97 -7.21
C LYS A 232 -17.92 8.68 -6.24
N ARG A 233 -18.17 8.70 -4.93
CA ARG A 233 -17.22 8.24 -3.91
C ARG A 233 -16.90 6.75 -4.17
N ASN A 234 -15.61 6.43 -4.19
CA ASN A 234 -15.14 5.05 -4.25
C ASN A 234 -15.32 4.34 -2.91
N GLU A 235 -15.32 3.01 -2.89
CA GLU A 235 -15.39 2.18 -1.70
C GLU A 235 -14.73 0.82 -1.92
N PRO A 236 -14.28 0.11 -0.85
CA PRO A 236 -13.56 -1.18 -0.95
C PRO A 236 -14.29 -2.25 -1.75
N ALA A 237 -15.63 -2.26 -1.74
CA ALA A 237 -16.43 -3.19 -2.54
C ALA A 237 -16.08 -3.15 -4.03
N TYR A 238 -15.60 -2.02 -4.52
CA TYR A 238 -15.33 -1.81 -5.94
C TYR A 238 -13.97 -2.42 -6.40
N VAL A 239 -13.16 -2.97 -5.50
CA VAL A 239 -11.99 -3.77 -5.90
C VAL A 239 -12.41 -4.98 -6.76
N ALA A 240 -13.64 -5.48 -6.59
CA ALA A 240 -14.20 -6.53 -7.43
C ALA A 240 -14.31 -6.11 -8.91
N LEU A 241 -14.55 -4.84 -9.19
CA LEU A 241 -14.58 -4.30 -10.56
C LEU A 241 -13.18 -4.22 -11.16
N VAL A 242 -12.18 -3.91 -10.34
CA VAL A 242 -10.76 -3.92 -10.75
C VAL A 242 -10.33 -5.34 -11.11
N CYS A 243 -10.68 -6.32 -10.27
CA CYS A 243 -10.43 -7.74 -10.52
C CYS A 243 -11.09 -8.22 -11.83
N ALA A 244 -12.36 -7.90 -12.03
CA ALA A 244 -13.09 -8.28 -13.25
C ALA A 244 -12.47 -7.67 -14.52
N GLN A 245 -12.06 -6.40 -14.46
CA GLN A 245 -11.41 -5.73 -15.58
C GLN A 245 -10.03 -6.34 -15.89
N LEU A 246 -9.25 -6.66 -14.86
CA LEU A 246 -7.96 -7.31 -15.05
C LEU A 246 -8.13 -8.71 -15.68
N ALA A 247 -9.12 -9.47 -15.23
CA ALA A 247 -9.47 -10.77 -15.82
C ALA A 247 -9.84 -10.64 -17.31
N GLU A 248 -10.65 -9.64 -17.69
CA GLU A 248 -10.99 -9.36 -19.07
C GLU A 248 -9.76 -9.02 -19.92
N LEU A 249 -8.86 -8.16 -19.41
CA LEU A 249 -7.68 -7.73 -20.14
C LEU A 249 -6.65 -8.85 -20.34
N THR A 250 -6.51 -9.71 -19.34
CA THR A 250 -5.50 -10.81 -19.35
C THR A 250 -6.03 -12.11 -19.98
N GLY A 251 -7.35 -12.26 -20.07
CA GLY A 251 -7.98 -13.52 -20.46
C GLY A 251 -7.90 -14.64 -19.42
N ILE A 252 -7.49 -14.29 -18.18
CA ILE A 252 -7.43 -15.20 -17.02
C ILE A 252 -8.81 -15.22 -16.33
N ALA A 253 -9.22 -16.37 -15.80
CA ALA A 253 -10.49 -16.46 -15.08
C ALA A 253 -10.52 -15.50 -13.85
N PRO A 254 -11.66 -14.80 -13.59
CA PRO A 254 -11.74 -13.88 -12.46
C PRO A 254 -11.41 -14.51 -11.10
N GLU A 255 -11.76 -15.78 -10.92
CA GLU A 255 -11.47 -16.52 -9.68
C GLU A 255 -9.97 -16.78 -9.51
N GLU A 256 -9.25 -16.98 -10.61
CA GLU A 256 -7.79 -17.17 -10.59
C GLU A 256 -7.08 -15.83 -10.33
N VAL A 257 -7.51 -14.75 -10.99
CA VAL A 257 -7.01 -13.39 -10.70
C VAL A 257 -7.21 -13.05 -9.22
N ALA A 258 -8.41 -13.29 -8.69
CA ALA A 258 -8.70 -13.02 -7.27
C ALA A 258 -7.83 -13.87 -6.35
N ALA A 259 -7.64 -15.16 -6.64
CA ALA A 259 -6.83 -16.06 -5.82
C ALA A 259 -5.35 -15.64 -5.80
N GLU A 260 -4.76 -15.40 -6.98
CA GLU A 260 -3.35 -15.04 -7.09
C GLU A 260 -3.04 -13.67 -6.45
N THR A 261 -3.83 -12.64 -6.77
CA THR A 261 -3.61 -11.29 -6.22
C THR A 261 -3.83 -11.26 -4.71
N THR A 262 -4.78 -12.04 -4.18
CA THR A 262 -4.96 -12.23 -2.74
C THR A 262 -3.77 -12.95 -2.11
N ALA A 263 -3.24 -14.01 -2.73
CA ALA A 263 -2.07 -14.71 -2.22
C ALA A 263 -0.83 -13.81 -2.19
N VAL A 264 -0.67 -12.93 -3.19
CA VAL A 264 0.38 -11.90 -3.20
C VAL A 264 0.21 -10.95 -2.02
N ALA A 265 -1.00 -10.41 -1.80
CA ALA A 265 -1.30 -9.48 -0.71
C ALA A 265 -1.03 -10.11 0.67
N LEU A 266 -1.47 -11.37 0.88
CA LEU A 266 -1.22 -12.08 2.12
C LEU A 266 0.28 -12.27 2.40
N ARG A 267 1.04 -12.69 1.39
CA ARG A 267 2.50 -12.84 1.50
C ARG A 267 3.18 -11.50 1.76
N PHE A 268 2.71 -10.43 1.09
CA PHE A 268 3.24 -9.08 1.25
C PHE A 268 3.05 -8.57 2.68
N PHE A 269 1.84 -8.64 3.20
CA PHE A 269 1.51 -8.15 4.55
C PHE A 269 1.89 -9.14 5.67
N GLY A 270 2.34 -10.35 5.36
CA GLY A 270 2.67 -11.38 6.34
C GLY A 270 1.45 -11.94 7.08
N LEU A 271 0.33 -12.03 6.37
CA LEU A 271 -0.93 -12.55 6.86
C LEU A 271 -1.17 -13.99 6.38
N GLU A 272 -1.88 -14.78 7.20
CA GLU A 272 -2.32 -16.12 6.83
C GLU A 272 -3.67 -16.06 6.09
N GLU A 273 -4.07 -17.18 5.44
CA GLU A 273 -5.35 -17.28 4.71
C GLU A 273 -6.59 -16.97 5.58
N ASN A 274 -6.49 -17.13 6.89
CA ASN A 274 -7.55 -16.76 7.85
C ASN A 274 -7.55 -15.25 8.17
N GLY A 275 -6.69 -14.46 7.53
CA GLY A 275 -6.54 -13.01 7.75
C GLY A 275 -5.82 -12.66 9.06
N ARG A 276 -5.17 -13.60 9.75
CA ARG A 276 -4.42 -13.33 10.97
C ARG A 276 -2.94 -13.13 10.66
N ALA A 277 -2.28 -12.30 11.47
CA ALA A 277 -0.83 -12.13 11.37
C ALA A 277 -0.13 -13.48 11.64
N GLY A 278 0.71 -13.90 10.71
CA GLY A 278 1.45 -15.15 10.80
C GLY A 278 2.40 -15.17 12.01
N HIS A 279 2.66 -16.33 12.57
CA HIS A 279 3.52 -16.50 13.74
C HIS A 279 4.93 -15.92 13.54
N ALA A 280 5.49 -16.02 12.34
CA ALA A 280 6.80 -15.45 12.00
C ALA A 280 6.79 -13.93 12.05
N PHE A 281 5.72 -13.30 11.58
CA PHE A 281 5.53 -11.84 11.60
C PHE A 281 5.45 -11.29 13.03
N ARG A 282 4.71 -11.97 13.92
CA ARG A 282 4.58 -11.55 15.32
C ARG A 282 5.91 -11.63 16.08
N ARG A 283 6.77 -12.63 15.81
CA ARG A 283 8.09 -12.73 16.42
C ARG A 283 9.01 -11.60 16.00
N GLN A 284 9.02 -11.20 14.71
CA GLN A 284 9.86 -10.12 14.22
C GLN A 284 9.55 -8.77 14.90
N ILE A 285 8.25 -8.46 15.09
CA ILE A 285 7.84 -7.22 15.77
C ILE A 285 8.24 -7.26 17.25
N SER A 286 8.06 -8.41 17.94
CA SER A 286 8.45 -8.57 19.35
C SER A 286 9.96 -8.42 19.54
N ASP A 287 10.76 -9.04 18.68
CA ASP A 287 12.23 -8.99 18.76
C ASP A 287 12.79 -7.61 18.41
N ALA A 288 12.08 -6.82 17.58
CA ALA A 288 12.44 -5.43 17.27
C ALA A 288 12.09 -4.46 18.40
N ALA A 289 11.05 -4.76 19.17
CA ALA A 289 10.65 -3.95 20.34
C ALA A 289 11.55 -4.16 21.58
N GLU A 290 12.29 -5.27 21.63
CA GLU A 290 13.21 -5.59 22.73
C GLU A 290 14.67 -5.11 22.48
N ARG A 291 14.96 -4.54 21.32
CA ARG A 291 16.25 -3.95 20.94
C ARG A 291 16.23 -2.43 21.00
#